data_fc459842c0364ae46f84ae49400b001a
#
_entry.id   fc459842c0364ae46f84ae49400b001a
#
_cell.length_a   1.000
_cell.length_b   1.000
_cell.length_c   1.000
_cell.angle_alpha   90.00
_cell.angle_beta   90.00
_cell.angle_gamma   90.00
#
_symmetry.space_group_name_H-M   'P 1'
#
loop_
_entity.id
_entity.type
_entity.pdbx_description
1 polymer ?
#
loop_
_entity_poly.entity_id
_entity_poly.type
_entity_poly.pdbx_seq_one_letter_code
_entity_poly.pdbx_strand_id
1 'polypeptide(L)'
;MADTIYMNRELSWLKFNERVLEEAENPENPLCERLTFASIYQSNLDEFYMVRVGSLVDQMLLAKDIRENKTNMTPEEQLDAILARTKKLNRKRDVVYEEIMENLEQYGVHMLNFHKIEKEDRNYLERYFEAEVAPVISPSIVGKRQPFPFLRNKEIYAVVVLETKKGKEKLGIIPCSSTGIQRLIPVPGKTGTYMLSEELILHFVSKIFKGYHIKAKSLLRITRNADIDADALYDEDLDYREFMVELIKARKKLAPIRLELSREMDGDVVETLCEYLEVDKNYVFRGDIPLDLSFVFQIQDGLRKRTELFYEKRIPQKSPLFNSHEPILDQIAKKDRFLSYPYESIKPFLTCLLYTSDAADE
;
A
#
# COMPACT_ATOMS: atom_id res chain seq x y z
N MET A 1 -3.75 -35.15 -15.47
CA MET A 1 -2.87 -33.97 -15.39
C MET A 1 -1.44 -34.53 -15.38
N ALA A 2 -0.60 -34.15 -16.30
CA ALA A 2 0.81 -34.56 -16.23
C ALA A 2 1.38 -33.99 -14.93
N ASP A 3 2.02 -34.84 -14.12
CA ASP A 3 2.75 -34.42 -12.91
C ASP A 3 3.90 -33.49 -13.36
N THR A 4 3.60 -32.17 -13.39
CA THR A 4 4.63 -31.19 -13.72
C THR A 4 5.45 -30.95 -12.45
N ILE A 5 6.78 -31.08 -12.59
CA ILE A 5 7.73 -30.73 -11.52
C ILE A 5 7.83 -29.21 -11.31
N TYR A 6 7.18 -28.43 -12.15
CA TYR A 6 7.18 -26.98 -12.10
C TYR A 6 5.95 -26.44 -11.37
N MET A 7 6.15 -25.37 -10.66
CA MET A 7 5.08 -24.56 -10.09
C MET A 7 4.81 -23.37 -11.02
N ASN A 8 3.57 -22.92 -11.07
CA ASN A 8 3.23 -21.66 -11.72
C ASN A 8 4.05 -20.50 -11.15
N ARG A 9 4.56 -19.63 -12.01
CA ARG A 9 5.48 -18.56 -11.66
C ARG A 9 4.88 -17.59 -10.65
N GLU A 10 3.62 -17.22 -10.81
CA GLU A 10 2.95 -16.24 -9.94
C GLU A 10 2.64 -16.85 -8.56
N LEU A 11 2.25 -18.11 -8.52
CA LEU A 11 2.08 -18.84 -7.26
C LEU A 11 3.41 -19.08 -6.53
N SER A 12 4.50 -19.28 -7.27
CA SER A 12 5.85 -19.35 -6.72
C SER A 12 6.27 -18.00 -6.09
N TRP A 13 5.93 -16.90 -6.75
CA TRP A 13 6.19 -15.56 -6.22
C TRP A 13 5.40 -15.31 -4.91
N LEU A 14 4.14 -15.74 -4.84
CA LEU A 14 3.37 -15.65 -3.59
C LEU A 14 3.99 -16.48 -2.45
N LYS A 15 4.61 -17.63 -2.75
CA LYS A 15 5.39 -18.39 -1.75
C LYS A 15 6.63 -17.63 -1.29
N PHE A 16 7.30 -16.91 -2.19
CA PHE A 16 8.40 -16.04 -1.80
C PHE A 16 7.92 -14.94 -0.83
N ASN A 17 6.82 -14.25 -1.17
CA ASN A 17 6.30 -13.21 -0.30
C ASN A 17 5.74 -13.76 1.03
N GLU A 18 5.28 -15.01 1.05
CA GLU A 18 4.92 -15.72 2.29
C GLU A 18 6.13 -15.88 3.21
N ARG A 19 7.33 -16.19 2.68
CA ARG A 19 8.57 -16.26 3.49
C ARG A 19 8.93 -14.90 4.10
N VAL A 20 8.64 -13.80 3.40
CA VAL A 20 8.78 -12.46 3.99
C VAL A 20 7.84 -12.28 5.19
N LEU A 21 6.60 -12.80 5.08
CA LEU A 21 5.66 -12.78 6.19
C LEU A 21 6.07 -13.72 7.35
N GLU A 22 6.73 -14.85 7.05
CA GLU A 22 7.29 -15.76 8.05
C GLU A 22 8.39 -15.09 8.89
N GLU A 23 9.17 -14.16 8.31
CA GLU A 23 10.11 -13.33 9.07
C GLU A 23 9.38 -12.40 10.07
N ALA A 24 8.21 -11.88 9.68
CA ALA A 24 7.38 -11.11 10.61
C ALA A 24 6.76 -11.99 11.72
N GLU A 25 6.45 -13.25 11.43
CA GLU A 25 5.89 -14.22 12.36
C GLU A 25 6.95 -14.74 13.34
N ASN A 26 8.22 -14.82 12.95
CA ASN A 26 9.30 -15.41 13.73
C ASN A 26 9.60 -14.60 15.00
N PRO A 27 9.34 -15.14 16.21
CA PRO A 27 9.58 -14.45 17.47
C PRO A 27 11.06 -14.23 17.82
N GLU A 28 11.99 -14.92 17.13
CA GLU A 28 13.42 -14.71 17.31
C GLU A 28 13.90 -13.40 16.67
N ASN A 29 13.14 -12.84 15.73
CA ASN A 29 13.45 -11.55 15.13
C ASN A 29 13.07 -10.40 16.08
N PRO A 30 13.87 -9.32 16.15
CA PRO A 30 13.53 -8.13 16.90
C PRO A 30 12.17 -7.55 16.50
N LEU A 31 11.40 -7.05 17.47
CA LEU A 31 9.98 -6.73 17.27
C LEU A 31 9.73 -5.64 16.21
N CYS A 32 10.58 -4.61 16.11
CA CYS A 32 10.47 -3.60 15.05
C CYS A 32 10.85 -4.15 13.67
N GLU A 33 11.75 -5.13 13.61
CA GLU A 33 12.06 -5.78 12.33
C GLU A 33 10.90 -6.66 11.87
N ARG A 34 10.25 -7.38 12.80
CA ARG A 34 9.01 -8.12 12.49
C ARG A 34 7.94 -7.19 11.90
N LEU A 35 7.76 -6.00 12.49
CA LEU A 35 6.84 -4.99 11.98
C LEU A 35 7.24 -4.48 10.58
N THR A 36 8.55 -4.31 10.34
CA THR A 36 9.10 -3.98 9.03
C THR A 36 8.77 -5.05 7.99
N PHE A 37 8.98 -6.34 8.32
CA PHE A 37 8.66 -7.44 7.42
C PHE A 37 7.18 -7.52 7.07
N ALA A 38 6.27 -7.24 8.03
CA ALA A 38 4.84 -7.15 7.75
C ALA A 38 4.50 -6.03 6.74
N SER A 39 5.15 -4.87 6.86
CA SER A 39 5.01 -3.77 5.90
C SER A 39 5.61 -4.10 4.53
N ILE A 40 6.78 -4.75 4.48
CA ILE A 40 7.40 -5.21 3.23
C ILE A 40 6.50 -6.23 2.52
N TYR A 41 5.93 -7.19 3.26
CA TYR A 41 4.98 -8.15 2.69
C TYR A 41 3.83 -7.44 1.96
N GLN A 42 3.26 -6.41 2.58
CA GLN A 42 2.15 -5.66 2.00
C GLN A 42 2.59 -4.85 0.76
N SER A 43 3.72 -4.16 0.85
CA SER A 43 4.27 -3.38 -0.27
C SER A 43 4.59 -4.27 -1.47
N ASN A 44 5.20 -5.43 -1.23
CA ASN A 44 5.48 -6.42 -2.26
C ASN A 44 4.18 -6.93 -2.91
N LEU A 45 3.14 -7.18 -2.11
CA LEU A 45 1.85 -7.62 -2.62
C LEU A 45 1.18 -6.55 -3.48
N ASP A 46 1.28 -5.27 -3.10
CA ASP A 46 0.78 -4.15 -3.89
C ASP A 46 1.44 -4.13 -5.27
N GLU A 47 2.77 -4.23 -5.32
CA GLU A 47 3.52 -4.24 -6.58
C GLU A 47 3.18 -5.48 -7.43
N PHE A 48 3.06 -6.65 -6.80
CA PHE A 48 2.65 -7.87 -7.48
C PHE A 48 1.27 -7.71 -8.14
N TYR A 49 0.31 -7.11 -7.45
CA TYR A 49 -1.00 -6.84 -8.04
C TYR A 49 -0.87 -5.85 -9.20
N MET A 50 -0.20 -4.72 -9.00
CA MET A 50 -0.04 -3.69 -10.03
C MET A 50 0.58 -4.24 -11.32
N VAL A 51 1.61 -5.07 -11.21
CA VAL A 51 2.41 -5.51 -12.37
C VAL A 51 1.95 -6.88 -12.87
N ARG A 52 1.88 -7.90 -11.99
CA ARG A 52 1.65 -9.28 -12.41
C ARG A 52 0.18 -9.61 -12.58
N VAL A 53 -0.64 -9.28 -11.58
CA VAL A 53 -2.09 -9.49 -11.67
C VAL A 53 -2.68 -8.60 -12.76
N GLY A 54 -2.23 -7.35 -12.86
CA GLY A 54 -2.63 -6.45 -13.94
C GLY A 54 -2.36 -7.04 -15.32
N SER A 55 -1.16 -7.59 -15.54
CA SER A 55 -0.80 -8.25 -16.81
C SER A 55 -1.67 -9.48 -17.10
N LEU A 56 -2.05 -10.27 -16.08
CA LEU A 56 -2.95 -11.41 -16.26
C LEU A 56 -4.36 -10.96 -16.65
N VAL A 57 -4.87 -9.89 -16.02
CA VAL A 57 -6.17 -9.29 -16.36
C VAL A 57 -6.17 -8.80 -17.80
N ASP A 58 -5.10 -8.12 -18.24
CA ASP A 58 -4.96 -7.67 -19.63
C ASP A 58 -4.94 -8.87 -20.62
N GLN A 59 -4.27 -9.96 -20.27
CA GLN A 59 -4.25 -11.18 -21.10
C GLN A 59 -5.65 -11.80 -21.22
N MET A 60 -6.46 -11.81 -20.16
CA MET A 60 -7.85 -12.30 -20.26
C MET A 60 -8.69 -11.49 -21.24
N LEU A 61 -8.44 -10.17 -21.35
CA LEU A 61 -9.17 -9.30 -22.27
C LEU A 61 -8.74 -9.47 -23.73
N LEU A 62 -7.48 -9.87 -23.96
CA LEU A 62 -6.88 -9.91 -25.31
C LEU A 62 -7.04 -11.25 -26.02
N ALA A 63 -6.93 -12.39 -25.31
CA ALA A 63 -7.01 -13.70 -25.93
C ALA A 63 -7.42 -14.81 -24.96
N LYS A 64 -8.47 -15.58 -25.33
CA LYS A 64 -9.01 -16.67 -24.49
C LYS A 64 -8.14 -17.93 -24.40
N ASP A 65 -7.18 -18.12 -25.32
CA ASP A 65 -6.43 -19.37 -25.47
C ASP A 65 -4.95 -19.29 -25.02
N ILE A 66 -4.55 -18.18 -24.38
CA ILE A 66 -3.19 -18.07 -23.81
C ILE A 66 -3.06 -19.00 -22.61
N ARG A 67 -1.99 -19.78 -22.59
CA ARG A 67 -1.65 -20.68 -21.48
C ARG A 67 -0.21 -20.47 -21.03
N GLU A 68 -0.01 -20.54 -19.73
CA GLU A 68 1.32 -20.51 -19.14
C GLU A 68 2.12 -21.76 -19.55
N ASN A 69 3.38 -21.59 -19.93
CA ASN A 69 4.19 -22.59 -20.63
C ASN A 69 4.69 -23.77 -19.76
N LYS A 70 4.61 -23.70 -18.43
CA LYS A 70 5.11 -24.73 -17.50
C LYS A 70 3.97 -25.53 -16.87
N THR A 71 2.91 -24.86 -16.45
CA THR A 71 1.77 -25.47 -15.75
C THR A 71 0.53 -25.60 -16.63
N ASN A 72 0.56 -24.98 -17.83
CA ASN A 72 -0.56 -24.97 -18.79
C ASN A 72 -1.84 -24.30 -18.24
N MET A 73 -1.72 -23.49 -17.19
CA MET A 73 -2.83 -22.74 -16.63
C MET A 73 -3.25 -21.58 -17.53
N THR A 74 -4.56 -21.36 -17.68
CA THR A 74 -5.09 -20.15 -18.31
C THR A 74 -4.88 -18.93 -17.40
N PRO A 75 -4.94 -17.69 -17.90
CA PRO A 75 -4.93 -16.50 -17.07
C PRO A 75 -6.01 -16.50 -15.99
N GLU A 76 -7.23 -16.96 -16.28
CA GLU A 76 -8.33 -17.10 -15.35
C GLU A 76 -8.00 -18.08 -14.21
N GLU A 77 -7.53 -19.29 -14.55
CA GLU A 77 -7.11 -20.29 -13.56
C GLU A 77 -5.98 -19.77 -12.66
N GLN A 78 -5.06 -18.99 -13.22
CA GLN A 78 -3.98 -18.35 -12.44
C GLN A 78 -4.55 -17.30 -11.49
N LEU A 79 -5.45 -16.43 -11.97
CA LEU A 79 -6.09 -15.40 -11.16
C LEU A 79 -6.89 -15.98 -10.01
N ASP A 80 -7.70 -17.00 -10.25
CA ASP A 80 -8.48 -17.69 -9.20
C ASP A 80 -7.56 -18.26 -8.11
N ALA A 81 -6.47 -18.90 -8.50
CA ALA A 81 -5.49 -19.44 -7.57
C ALA A 81 -4.76 -18.34 -6.79
N ILE A 82 -4.41 -17.22 -7.43
CA ILE A 82 -3.80 -16.04 -6.81
C ILE A 82 -4.76 -15.44 -5.78
N LEU A 83 -6.02 -15.21 -6.15
CA LEU A 83 -7.04 -14.61 -5.28
C LEU A 83 -7.28 -15.47 -4.03
N ALA A 84 -7.43 -16.79 -4.21
CA ALA A 84 -7.60 -17.72 -3.11
C ALA A 84 -6.37 -17.72 -2.16
N ARG A 85 -5.17 -17.73 -2.72
CA ARG A 85 -3.92 -17.69 -1.93
C ARG A 85 -3.76 -16.37 -1.20
N THR A 86 -4.00 -15.25 -1.86
CA THR A 86 -3.93 -13.90 -1.26
C THR A 86 -4.89 -13.75 -0.09
N LYS A 87 -6.15 -14.22 -0.21
CA LYS A 87 -7.11 -14.19 0.89
C LYS A 87 -6.61 -14.94 2.12
N LYS A 88 -5.95 -16.10 1.93
CA LYS A 88 -5.36 -16.87 3.01
C LYS A 88 -4.16 -16.15 3.65
N LEU A 89 -3.28 -15.59 2.85
CA LEU A 89 -2.08 -14.90 3.33
C LEU A 89 -2.41 -13.58 4.04
N ASN A 90 -3.43 -12.85 3.58
CA ASN A 90 -3.88 -11.64 4.25
C ASN A 90 -4.41 -11.92 5.66
N ARG A 91 -5.18 -13.02 5.86
CA ARG A 91 -5.60 -13.43 7.21
C ARG A 91 -4.40 -13.73 8.12
N LYS A 92 -3.38 -14.40 7.58
CA LYS A 92 -2.14 -14.66 8.32
C LYS A 92 -1.44 -13.36 8.68
N ARG A 93 -1.31 -12.43 7.74
CA ARG A 93 -0.74 -11.09 7.96
C ARG A 93 -1.47 -10.34 9.08
N ASP A 94 -2.80 -10.36 9.06
CA ASP A 94 -3.62 -9.63 10.03
C ASP A 94 -3.35 -10.14 11.46
N VAL A 95 -3.32 -11.46 11.66
CA VAL A 95 -2.98 -12.08 12.95
C VAL A 95 -1.56 -11.72 13.39
N VAL A 96 -0.59 -11.80 12.49
CA VAL A 96 0.82 -11.47 12.81
C VAL A 96 0.97 -9.99 13.18
N TYR A 97 0.31 -9.11 12.45
CA TYR A 97 0.34 -7.67 12.75
C TYR A 97 -0.27 -7.35 14.11
N GLU A 98 -1.43 -7.93 14.46
CA GLU A 98 -2.08 -7.74 15.75
C GLU A 98 -1.17 -8.20 16.88
N GLU A 99 -0.57 -9.40 16.78
CA GLU A 99 0.37 -9.92 17.78
C GLU A 99 1.58 -8.97 17.97
N ILE A 100 2.16 -8.46 16.88
CA ILE A 100 3.29 -7.53 16.95
C ILE A 100 2.87 -6.23 17.66
N MET A 101 1.70 -5.69 17.34
CA MET A 101 1.21 -4.45 17.96
C MET A 101 0.88 -4.63 19.44
N GLU A 102 0.29 -5.76 19.84
CA GLU A 102 0.08 -6.11 21.26
C GLU A 102 1.42 -6.19 22.02
N ASN A 103 2.43 -6.80 21.42
CA ASN A 103 3.76 -6.88 22.01
C ASN A 103 4.45 -5.50 22.10
N LEU A 104 4.16 -4.57 21.20
CA LEU A 104 4.69 -3.21 21.24
C LEU A 104 4.06 -2.34 22.35
N GLU A 105 2.90 -2.72 22.89
CA GLU A 105 2.27 -2.00 24.01
C GLU A 105 3.18 -1.96 25.26
N GLN A 106 3.93 -3.02 25.53
CA GLN A 106 4.90 -3.05 26.65
C GLN A 106 6.06 -2.06 26.48
N TYR A 107 6.30 -1.60 25.27
CA TYR A 107 7.29 -0.56 24.93
C TYR A 107 6.66 0.83 24.81
N GLY A 108 5.38 0.95 25.19
CA GLY A 108 4.64 2.20 25.24
C GLY A 108 4.04 2.64 23.90
N VAL A 109 3.92 1.73 22.92
CA VAL A 109 3.24 2.02 21.65
C VAL A 109 1.76 1.65 21.77
N HIS A 110 0.87 2.62 21.65
CA HIS A 110 -0.58 2.43 21.73
C HIS A 110 -1.28 3.04 20.53
N MET A 111 -1.97 2.20 19.76
CA MET A 111 -2.86 2.67 18.70
C MET A 111 -4.27 2.85 19.27
N LEU A 112 -4.75 4.08 19.27
CA LEU A 112 -6.06 4.40 19.81
C LEU A 112 -7.19 3.87 18.92
N ASN A 113 -8.24 3.37 19.59
CA ASN A 113 -9.47 2.94 18.95
C ASN A 113 -10.66 3.62 19.64
N PHE A 114 -11.56 4.24 18.89
CA PHE A 114 -12.73 4.94 19.41
C PHE A 114 -13.71 4.09 20.22
N HIS A 115 -13.61 2.77 20.17
CA HIS A 115 -14.41 1.88 21.01
C HIS A 115 -13.93 1.83 22.47
N LYS A 116 -12.65 2.12 22.72
CA LYS A 116 -12.00 1.99 24.05
C LYS A 116 -11.23 3.28 24.44
N ILE A 117 -11.52 4.41 23.82
CA ILE A 117 -10.79 5.65 24.02
C ILE A 117 -11.22 6.36 25.32
N GLU A 118 -10.27 6.95 26.03
CA GLU A 118 -10.53 7.82 27.18
C GLU A 118 -11.19 9.13 26.75
N LYS A 119 -12.00 9.72 27.65
CA LYS A 119 -12.76 10.94 27.35
C LYS A 119 -11.87 12.14 26.97
N GLU A 120 -10.70 12.25 27.61
CA GLU A 120 -9.75 13.34 27.37
C GLU A 120 -9.13 13.23 25.98
N ASP A 121 -8.68 12.04 25.60
CA ASP A 121 -8.12 11.77 24.27
C ASP A 121 -9.16 12.00 23.16
N ARG A 122 -10.40 11.55 23.41
CA ARG A 122 -11.51 11.78 22.49
C ARG A 122 -11.78 13.28 22.28
N ASN A 123 -11.79 14.07 23.35
CA ASN A 123 -12.01 15.52 23.29
C ASN A 123 -10.86 16.23 22.57
N TYR A 124 -9.61 15.74 22.75
CA TYR A 124 -8.47 16.26 22.01
C TYR A 124 -8.61 15.96 20.51
N LEU A 125 -8.86 14.70 20.16
CA LEU A 125 -9.00 14.28 18.77
C LEU A 125 -10.18 14.93 18.06
N GLU A 126 -11.27 15.21 18.76
CA GLU A 126 -12.41 15.96 18.21
C GLU A 126 -12.02 17.40 17.86
N ARG A 127 -11.31 18.10 18.74
CA ARG A 127 -10.79 19.45 18.48
C ARG A 127 -9.77 19.45 17.35
N TYR A 128 -8.86 18.47 17.34
CA TYR A 128 -7.88 18.30 16.27
C TYR A 128 -8.56 18.08 14.92
N PHE A 129 -9.58 17.21 14.89
CA PHE A 129 -10.37 17.00 13.69
C PHE A 129 -11.02 18.29 13.17
N GLU A 130 -11.64 19.07 14.04
CA GLU A 130 -12.33 20.31 13.65
C GLU A 130 -11.37 21.42 13.20
N ALA A 131 -10.19 21.52 13.81
CA ALA A 131 -9.23 22.57 13.52
C ALA A 131 -8.32 22.24 12.32
N GLU A 132 -7.82 21.00 12.24
CA GLU A 132 -6.74 20.65 11.32
C GLU A 132 -7.20 19.75 10.16
N VAL A 133 -8.20 18.87 10.38
CA VAL A 133 -8.58 17.86 9.39
C VAL A 133 -9.80 18.32 8.58
N ALA A 134 -10.88 18.73 9.23
CA ALA A 134 -12.14 19.09 8.55
C ALA A 134 -11.98 20.22 7.51
N PRO A 135 -11.12 21.24 7.70
CA PRO A 135 -10.96 22.32 6.71
C PRO A 135 -10.26 21.90 5.42
N VAL A 136 -9.44 20.82 5.45
CA VAL A 136 -8.59 20.41 4.32
C VAL A 136 -9.12 19.20 3.56
N ILE A 137 -10.12 18.48 4.09
CA ILE A 137 -10.75 17.36 3.39
C ILE A 137 -11.82 17.83 2.41
N SER A 138 -11.96 17.11 1.30
CA SER A 138 -12.90 17.41 0.22
C SER A 138 -13.91 16.26 0.02
N PRO A 139 -15.02 16.24 0.80
CA PRO A 139 -16.02 15.18 0.70
C PRO A 139 -16.83 15.31 -0.60
N SER A 140 -17.18 14.17 -1.19
CA SER A 140 -18.03 14.07 -2.37
C SER A 140 -19.28 13.25 -2.04
N ILE A 141 -20.46 13.64 -2.56
CA ILE A 141 -21.68 12.83 -2.48
C ILE A 141 -22.06 12.41 -3.90
N VAL A 142 -21.99 11.11 -4.15
CA VAL A 142 -22.27 10.54 -5.47
C VAL A 142 -23.75 10.74 -5.86
N GLY A 143 -23.98 11.21 -7.06
CA GLY A 143 -25.32 11.48 -7.58
C GLY A 143 -25.31 12.02 -9.01
N LYS A 144 -26.49 12.40 -9.53
CA LYS A 144 -26.62 12.87 -10.92
C LYS A 144 -25.74 14.09 -11.28
N ARG A 145 -25.48 14.96 -10.31
CA ARG A 145 -24.67 16.20 -10.53
C ARG A 145 -23.19 16.00 -10.15
N GLN A 146 -22.88 14.98 -9.42
CA GLN A 146 -21.54 14.68 -8.94
C GLN A 146 -21.31 13.17 -9.12
N PRO A 147 -20.67 12.77 -10.24
CA PRO A 147 -20.37 11.36 -10.52
C PRO A 147 -19.42 10.79 -9.46
N PHE A 148 -19.28 9.48 -9.47
CA PHE A 148 -18.30 8.79 -8.60
C PHE A 148 -16.89 9.35 -8.89
N PRO A 149 -16.14 9.80 -7.86
CA PRO A 149 -14.82 10.40 -8.08
C PRO A 149 -13.81 9.36 -8.57
N PHE A 150 -12.81 9.82 -9.31
CA PHE A 150 -11.67 8.97 -9.63
C PHE A 150 -10.86 8.72 -8.35
N LEU A 151 -10.75 7.46 -7.96
CA LEU A 151 -9.93 7.07 -6.82
C LEU A 151 -8.49 6.78 -7.29
N ARG A 152 -7.52 7.43 -6.65
CA ARG A 152 -6.10 7.25 -6.97
C ARG A 152 -5.59 5.91 -6.46
N ASN A 153 -4.57 5.39 -7.15
CA ASN A 153 -3.94 4.13 -6.80
C ASN A 153 -3.32 4.17 -5.39
N LYS A 154 -3.58 3.14 -4.59
CA LYS A 154 -3.09 2.95 -3.21
C LYS A 154 -3.52 4.00 -2.17
N GLU A 155 -4.26 5.02 -2.54
CA GLU A 155 -4.78 5.99 -1.58
C GLU A 155 -5.97 5.42 -0.78
N ILE A 156 -6.10 5.90 0.46
CA ILE A 156 -7.17 5.51 1.37
C ILE A 156 -8.30 6.52 1.30
N TYR A 157 -9.53 6.02 1.21
CA TYR A 157 -10.76 6.81 1.20
C TYR A 157 -11.71 6.30 2.28
N ALA A 158 -12.46 7.20 2.90
CA ALA A 158 -13.63 6.82 3.67
C ALA A 158 -14.84 6.75 2.73
N VAL A 159 -15.51 5.60 2.70
CA VAL A 159 -16.79 5.39 2.00
C VAL A 159 -17.91 5.30 3.03
N VAL A 160 -19.00 6.02 2.76
CA VAL A 160 -20.11 6.19 3.71
C VAL A 160 -21.44 6.02 2.99
N VAL A 161 -22.34 5.17 3.54
CA VAL A 161 -23.71 5.08 3.08
C VAL A 161 -24.54 6.13 3.82
N LEU A 162 -25.01 7.10 3.06
CA LEU A 162 -25.76 8.27 3.52
C LEU A 162 -27.25 8.08 3.24
N GLU A 163 -28.08 8.12 4.26
CA GLU A 163 -29.52 8.08 4.10
C GLU A 163 -30.11 9.50 4.22
N THR A 164 -30.91 9.89 3.23
CA THR A 164 -31.63 11.16 3.26
C THR A 164 -32.88 11.05 4.15
N LYS A 165 -33.46 12.19 4.59
CA LYS A 165 -34.73 12.22 5.33
C LYS A 165 -35.90 11.53 4.62
N LYS A 166 -35.80 11.28 3.31
CA LYS A 166 -36.81 10.59 2.49
C LYS A 166 -36.48 9.09 2.30
N GLY A 167 -35.53 8.52 3.07
CA GLY A 167 -35.13 7.12 2.97
C GLY A 167 -34.29 6.78 1.73
N LYS A 168 -33.82 7.78 0.96
CA LYS A 168 -33.00 7.51 -0.23
C LYS A 168 -31.53 7.43 0.17
N GLU A 169 -30.87 6.35 -0.25
CA GLU A 169 -29.43 6.14 -0.04
C GLU A 169 -28.56 6.85 -1.09
N LYS A 170 -27.38 7.24 -0.67
CA LYS A 170 -26.31 7.83 -1.48
C LYS A 170 -24.96 7.38 -0.94
N LEU A 171 -23.93 7.41 -1.78
CA LEU A 171 -22.55 7.19 -1.33
C LEU A 171 -21.88 8.53 -1.08
N GLY A 172 -21.22 8.65 0.08
CA GLY A 172 -20.27 9.69 0.41
C GLY A 172 -18.85 9.14 0.29
N ILE A 173 -17.95 9.88 -0.35
CA ILE A 173 -16.55 9.51 -0.52
C ILE A 173 -15.68 10.65 0.03
N ILE A 174 -14.70 10.33 0.86
CA ILE A 174 -13.77 11.30 1.45
C ILE A 174 -12.35 10.78 1.24
N PRO A 175 -11.46 11.52 0.53
CA PRO A 175 -10.05 11.19 0.48
C PRO A 175 -9.42 11.40 1.87
N CYS A 176 -8.71 10.38 2.38
CA CYS A 176 -8.04 10.44 3.68
C CYS A 176 -6.57 10.86 3.57
N SER A 177 -5.97 10.73 2.38
CA SER A 177 -4.57 11.08 2.10
C SER A 177 -4.48 12.50 1.51
N SER A 178 -4.96 13.51 2.23
CA SER A 178 -4.84 14.90 1.79
C SER A 178 -3.49 15.49 2.17
N THR A 179 -2.95 16.35 1.30
CA THR A 179 -1.72 17.12 1.56
C THR A 179 -1.90 17.96 2.83
N GLY A 180 -1.02 17.79 3.80
CA GLY A 180 -1.05 18.53 5.08
C GLY A 180 -1.69 17.78 6.26
N ILE A 181 -2.31 16.62 6.06
CA ILE A 181 -2.79 15.79 7.17
C ILE A 181 -1.68 14.80 7.54
N GLN A 182 -1.24 14.87 8.81
CA GLN A 182 -0.33 13.87 9.37
C GLN A 182 -1.10 12.56 9.56
N ARG A 183 -0.62 11.46 8.95
CA ARG A 183 -1.32 10.18 9.01
C ARG A 183 -1.32 9.56 10.41
N LEU A 184 -0.18 9.61 11.10
CA LEU A 184 -0.03 9.13 12.47
C LEU A 184 -0.10 10.32 13.43
N ILE A 185 -1.26 10.55 14.04
CA ILE A 185 -1.54 11.70 14.91
C ILE A 185 -1.13 11.36 16.33
N PRO A 186 -0.12 12.03 16.93
CA PRO A 186 0.30 11.79 18.30
C PRO A 186 -0.70 12.42 19.29
N VAL A 187 -0.88 11.77 20.44
CA VAL A 187 -1.68 12.32 21.53
C VAL A 187 -0.79 13.08 22.50
N PRO A 188 -1.03 14.39 22.74
CA PRO A 188 -0.21 15.19 23.64
C PRO A 188 -0.19 14.63 25.07
N GLY A 189 1.01 14.61 25.67
CA GLY A 189 1.20 14.12 27.03
C GLY A 189 1.26 12.58 27.14
N LYS A 190 1.01 11.84 26.08
CA LYS A 190 1.08 10.38 26.00
C LYS A 190 2.07 9.93 24.92
N THR A 191 3.35 9.93 25.23
CA THR A 191 4.40 9.49 24.31
C THR A 191 4.12 8.08 23.81
N GLY A 192 4.20 7.85 22.49
CA GLY A 192 3.95 6.54 21.88
C GLY A 192 2.47 6.23 21.62
N THR A 193 1.56 7.14 21.98
CA THR A 193 0.12 6.96 21.74
C THR A 193 -0.31 7.70 20.49
N TYR A 194 -0.97 6.99 19.57
CA TYR A 194 -1.29 7.52 18.24
C TYR A 194 -2.71 7.19 17.80
N MET A 195 -3.26 8.05 16.91
CA MET A 195 -4.48 7.79 16.15
C MET A 195 -4.16 7.89 14.64
N LEU A 196 -4.69 6.97 13.84
CA LEU A 196 -4.62 7.08 12.38
C LEU A 196 -5.63 8.12 11.87
N SER A 197 -5.19 9.01 10.98
CA SER A 197 -6.03 10.08 10.42
C SER A 197 -7.25 9.54 9.67
N GLU A 198 -7.11 8.43 8.94
CA GLU A 198 -8.20 7.75 8.26
C GLU A 198 -9.27 7.25 9.23
N GLU A 199 -8.88 6.71 10.38
CA GLU A 199 -9.82 6.28 11.43
C GLU A 199 -10.48 7.48 12.12
N LEU A 200 -9.74 8.57 12.32
CA LEU A 200 -10.28 9.82 12.83
C LEU A 200 -11.35 10.38 11.89
N ILE A 201 -11.06 10.46 10.60
CA ILE A 201 -12.01 10.93 9.56
C ILE A 201 -13.25 10.04 9.56
N LEU A 202 -13.05 8.70 9.54
CA LEU A 202 -14.15 7.75 9.52
C LEU A 202 -15.03 7.84 10.78
N HIS A 203 -14.45 8.17 11.94
CA HIS A 203 -15.22 8.35 13.16
C HIS A 203 -16.13 9.59 13.08
N PHE A 204 -15.64 10.72 12.58
CA PHE A 204 -16.34 12.00 12.54
C PHE A 204 -17.08 12.28 11.23
N VAL A 205 -17.35 11.27 10.38
CA VAL A 205 -18.08 11.45 9.12
C VAL A 205 -19.46 12.11 9.29
N SER A 206 -20.12 11.94 10.44
CA SER A 206 -21.41 12.61 10.74
C SER A 206 -21.29 14.13 10.85
N LYS A 207 -20.13 14.64 11.27
CA LYS A 207 -19.84 16.08 11.29
C LYS A 207 -19.59 16.63 9.88
N ILE A 208 -19.13 15.79 8.95
CA ILE A 208 -18.87 16.15 7.56
C ILE A 208 -20.19 16.15 6.77
N PHE A 209 -20.95 15.06 6.84
CA PHE A 209 -22.19 14.88 6.10
C PHE A 209 -23.41 15.33 6.94
N LYS A 210 -23.43 16.60 7.32
CA LYS A 210 -24.53 17.17 8.10
C LYS A 210 -25.88 17.01 7.37
N GLY A 211 -26.89 16.57 8.10
CA GLY A 211 -28.25 16.37 7.57
C GLY A 211 -28.53 15.03 6.91
N TYR A 212 -27.56 14.11 6.88
CA TYR A 212 -27.72 12.73 6.50
C TYR A 212 -27.64 11.81 7.72
N HIS A 213 -28.37 10.70 7.69
CA HIS A 213 -28.14 9.59 8.61
C HIS A 213 -27.05 8.68 8.05
N ILE A 214 -26.08 8.30 8.88
CA ILE A 214 -24.98 7.40 8.48
C ILE A 214 -25.44 5.96 8.72
N LYS A 215 -25.67 5.21 7.64
CA LYS A 215 -26.16 3.82 7.69
C LYS A 215 -25.01 2.83 7.83
N ALA A 216 -23.96 3.01 7.03
CA ALA A 216 -22.76 2.20 7.08
C ALA A 216 -21.53 3.05 6.68
N LYS A 217 -20.34 2.64 7.11
CA LYS A 217 -19.08 3.30 6.76
C LYS A 217 -17.91 2.33 6.81
N SER A 218 -16.97 2.48 5.89
CA SER A 218 -15.72 1.71 5.83
C SER A 218 -14.59 2.58 5.27
N LEU A 219 -13.35 2.22 5.56
CA LEU A 219 -12.23 2.66 4.75
C LEU A 219 -12.15 1.79 3.50
N LEU A 220 -11.70 2.40 2.42
CA LEU A 220 -11.57 1.78 1.12
C LEU A 220 -10.19 2.12 0.55
N ARG A 221 -9.53 1.14 -0.04
CA ARG A 221 -8.28 1.30 -0.78
C ARG A 221 -8.35 0.50 -2.07
N ILE A 222 -7.89 1.08 -3.17
CA ILE A 222 -7.84 0.37 -4.45
C ILE A 222 -6.40 0.20 -4.91
N THR A 223 -6.14 -0.91 -5.61
CA THR A 223 -4.92 -1.11 -6.39
C THR A 223 -5.30 -1.16 -7.86
N ARG A 224 -4.59 -0.40 -8.69
CA ARG A 224 -4.81 -0.33 -10.13
C ARG A 224 -3.71 -1.07 -10.90
N ASN A 225 -4.06 -1.50 -12.10
CA ASN A 225 -3.09 -2.05 -13.04
C ASN A 225 -2.12 -0.94 -13.44
N ALA A 226 -0.83 -1.17 -13.38
CA ALA A 226 0.31 -0.29 -13.65
C ALA A 226 0.06 1.23 -13.52
N ASP A 227 0.95 1.93 -12.86
CA ASP A 227 0.90 3.40 -12.76
C ASP A 227 1.32 3.99 -14.10
N ILE A 228 0.36 4.53 -14.86
CA ILE A 228 0.69 5.41 -15.98
C ILE A 228 0.65 6.80 -15.39
N ASP A 229 1.82 7.42 -15.33
CA ASP A 229 1.95 8.84 -15.02
C ASP A 229 1.18 9.62 -16.09
N ALA A 230 0.02 10.16 -15.71
CA ALA A 230 -0.82 10.94 -16.64
C ALA A 230 -0.10 12.21 -17.09
N ASP A 231 0.85 12.71 -16.28
CA ASP A 231 1.66 13.87 -16.62
C ASP A 231 2.77 13.50 -17.63
N ALA A 232 3.23 12.24 -17.64
CA ALA A 232 4.16 11.74 -18.68
C ALA A 232 3.52 11.50 -20.04
N LEU A 233 2.19 11.51 -20.13
CA LEU A 233 1.45 11.42 -21.41
C LEU A 233 1.14 12.79 -22.03
N TYR A 234 1.47 13.88 -21.31
CA TYR A 234 1.29 15.23 -21.82
C TYR A 234 2.47 15.58 -22.74
N ASP A 235 2.22 15.42 -24.04
CA ASP A 235 3.11 15.92 -25.11
C ASP A 235 2.48 17.19 -25.67
N GLU A 236 3.19 18.30 -25.59
CA GLU A 236 2.71 19.61 -26.07
C GLU A 236 2.43 19.63 -27.60
N ASP A 237 2.97 18.65 -28.34
CA ASP A 237 2.81 18.49 -29.77
C ASP A 237 1.63 17.62 -30.21
N LEU A 238 0.92 16.97 -29.25
CA LEU A 238 -0.25 16.13 -29.54
C LEU A 238 -1.53 16.97 -29.69
N ASP A 239 -2.26 16.77 -30.80
CA ASP A 239 -3.61 17.31 -30.94
C ASP A 239 -4.50 16.83 -29.77
N TYR A 240 -5.31 17.75 -29.23
CA TYR A 240 -6.23 17.49 -28.12
C TYR A 240 -7.05 16.20 -28.26
N ARG A 241 -7.45 15.90 -29.52
CA ARG A 241 -8.20 14.67 -29.83
C ARG A 241 -7.35 13.41 -29.70
N GLU A 242 -6.11 13.43 -30.13
CA GLU A 242 -5.16 12.32 -30.01
C GLU A 242 -4.77 12.13 -28.53
N PHE A 243 -4.50 13.22 -27.81
CA PHE A 243 -4.29 13.21 -26.37
C PHE A 243 -5.47 12.56 -25.63
N MET A 244 -6.72 12.90 -25.94
CA MET A 244 -7.91 12.31 -25.32
C MET A 244 -8.06 10.82 -25.65
N VAL A 245 -7.71 10.38 -26.86
CA VAL A 245 -7.70 8.95 -27.22
C VAL A 245 -6.63 8.18 -26.48
N GLU A 246 -5.44 8.73 -26.33
CA GLU A 246 -4.34 8.16 -25.54
C GLU A 246 -4.70 8.10 -24.05
N LEU A 247 -5.33 9.15 -23.54
CA LEU A 247 -5.80 9.22 -22.13
C LEU A 247 -6.93 8.22 -21.85
N ILE A 248 -7.83 7.97 -22.81
CA ILE A 248 -8.86 6.93 -22.69
C ILE A 248 -8.23 5.52 -22.75
N LYS A 249 -7.25 5.30 -23.62
CA LYS A 249 -6.49 4.05 -23.68
C LYS A 249 -5.70 3.83 -22.37
N ALA A 250 -5.07 4.88 -21.86
CA ALA A 250 -4.36 4.86 -20.58
C ALA A 250 -5.30 4.58 -19.40
N ARG A 251 -6.52 5.17 -19.38
CA ARG A 251 -7.54 4.88 -18.37
C ARG A 251 -7.98 3.43 -18.35
N LYS A 252 -8.06 2.75 -19.49
CA LYS A 252 -8.34 1.32 -19.55
C LYS A 252 -7.19 0.49 -18.94
N LYS A 253 -5.94 0.93 -19.09
CA LYS A 253 -4.78 0.31 -18.45
C LYS A 253 -4.70 0.56 -16.93
N LEU A 254 -5.40 1.60 -16.41
CA LEU A 254 -5.51 1.90 -14.98
C LEU A 254 -6.72 1.20 -14.31
N ALA A 255 -7.23 0.11 -14.89
CA ALA A 255 -8.35 -0.62 -14.33
C ALA A 255 -8.07 -1.06 -12.88
N PRO A 256 -9.01 -0.88 -11.95
CA PRO A 256 -8.88 -1.43 -10.62
C PRO A 256 -8.81 -2.96 -10.66
N ILE A 257 -7.83 -3.52 -9.98
CA ILE A 257 -7.56 -4.96 -9.91
C ILE A 257 -7.61 -5.52 -8.49
N ARG A 258 -7.84 -4.65 -7.51
CA ARG A 258 -8.07 -5.02 -6.11
C ARG A 258 -8.80 -3.90 -5.39
N LEU A 259 -9.85 -4.25 -4.66
CA LEU A 259 -10.59 -3.40 -3.75
C LEU A 259 -10.44 -3.94 -2.34
N GLU A 260 -9.96 -3.13 -1.41
CA GLU A 260 -9.78 -3.47 -0.01
C GLU A 260 -10.73 -2.64 0.85
N LEU A 261 -11.41 -3.28 1.79
CA LEU A 261 -12.33 -2.66 2.75
C LEU A 261 -11.88 -2.98 4.18
N SER A 262 -11.90 -1.99 5.07
CA SER A 262 -11.53 -2.17 6.49
C SER A 262 -12.70 -2.67 7.34
N ARG A 263 -13.92 -2.59 6.86
CA ARG A 263 -15.14 -3.00 7.58
C ARG A 263 -16.12 -3.68 6.65
N GLU A 264 -16.97 -4.53 7.24
CA GLU A 264 -18.05 -5.17 6.53
C GLU A 264 -19.06 -4.11 6.07
N MET A 265 -19.55 -4.27 4.85
CA MET A 265 -20.61 -3.48 4.25
C MET A 265 -21.65 -4.41 3.61
N ASP A 266 -22.89 -3.95 3.53
CA ASP A 266 -23.97 -4.72 2.90
C ASP A 266 -23.58 -5.10 1.46
N GLY A 267 -23.97 -6.31 1.04
CA GLY A 267 -23.61 -6.85 -0.27
C GLY A 267 -24.01 -5.95 -1.45
N ASP A 268 -25.18 -5.31 -1.37
CA ASP A 268 -25.67 -4.37 -2.38
C ASP A 268 -24.79 -3.11 -2.49
N VAL A 269 -24.24 -2.66 -1.35
CA VAL A 269 -23.31 -1.51 -1.33
C VAL A 269 -21.98 -1.90 -1.97
N VAL A 270 -21.48 -3.11 -1.64
CA VAL A 270 -20.25 -3.64 -2.25
C VAL A 270 -20.44 -3.81 -3.76
N GLU A 271 -21.60 -4.31 -4.19
CA GLU A 271 -21.94 -4.45 -5.62
C GLU A 271 -21.94 -3.10 -6.32
N THR A 272 -22.60 -2.10 -5.73
CA THR A 272 -22.62 -0.72 -6.24
C THR A 272 -21.21 -0.13 -6.34
N LEU A 273 -20.33 -0.37 -5.36
CA LEU A 273 -18.92 0.06 -5.43
C LEU A 273 -18.16 -0.64 -6.55
N CYS A 274 -18.39 -1.95 -6.72
CA CYS A 274 -17.78 -2.73 -7.80
C CYS A 274 -18.22 -2.22 -9.19
N GLU A 275 -19.52 -1.88 -9.35
CA GLU A 275 -20.04 -1.29 -10.59
C GLU A 275 -19.38 0.08 -10.90
N TYR A 276 -19.31 0.98 -9.91
CA TYR A 276 -18.67 2.30 -10.10
C TYR A 276 -17.18 2.20 -10.40
N LEU A 277 -16.51 1.21 -9.83
CA LEU A 277 -15.07 1.00 -9.98
C LEU A 277 -14.72 0.07 -11.15
N GLU A 278 -15.73 -0.55 -11.78
CA GLU A 278 -15.54 -1.56 -12.86
C GLU A 278 -14.62 -2.71 -12.41
N VAL A 279 -14.80 -3.19 -11.17
CA VAL A 279 -14.02 -4.28 -10.58
C VAL A 279 -14.93 -5.47 -10.27
N ASP A 280 -14.46 -6.69 -10.53
CA ASP A 280 -15.20 -7.90 -10.19
C ASP A 280 -15.22 -8.14 -8.67
N LYS A 281 -16.34 -8.66 -8.14
CA LYS A 281 -16.51 -8.97 -6.71
C LYS A 281 -15.44 -9.92 -6.15
N ASN A 282 -14.88 -10.79 -6.96
CA ASN A 282 -13.80 -11.70 -6.54
C ASN A 282 -12.54 -10.98 -6.12
N TYR A 283 -12.31 -9.75 -6.62
CA TYR A 283 -11.17 -8.89 -6.30
C TYR A 283 -11.40 -8.00 -5.07
N VAL A 284 -12.52 -8.20 -4.35
CA VAL A 284 -12.79 -7.52 -3.09
C VAL A 284 -12.16 -8.30 -1.93
N PHE A 285 -11.36 -7.60 -1.15
CA PHE A 285 -10.72 -8.10 0.06
C PHE A 285 -11.20 -7.32 1.26
N ARG A 286 -11.30 -8.00 2.39
CA ARG A 286 -11.53 -7.40 3.68
C ARG A 286 -10.31 -7.67 4.57
N GLY A 287 -9.86 -6.66 5.32
CA GLY A 287 -8.83 -6.75 6.33
C GLY A 287 -9.29 -6.11 7.63
N ASP A 288 -8.87 -6.68 8.75
CA ASP A 288 -9.20 -6.18 10.09
C ASP A 288 -8.10 -5.23 10.64
N ILE A 289 -7.01 -5.07 9.92
CA ILE A 289 -5.88 -4.17 10.22
C ILE A 289 -5.89 -2.94 9.30
N PRO A 290 -5.05 -1.91 9.56
CA PRO A 290 -4.92 -0.76 8.66
C PRO A 290 -4.62 -1.17 7.21
N LEU A 291 -5.33 -0.56 6.25
CA LEU A 291 -5.24 -0.90 4.83
C LEU A 291 -3.88 -0.61 4.18
N ASP A 292 -3.03 0.14 4.85
CA ASP A 292 -1.66 0.43 4.44
C ASP A 292 -0.77 0.52 5.69
N LEU A 293 0.31 -0.27 5.72
CA LEU A 293 1.24 -0.37 6.86
C LEU A 293 2.45 0.57 6.74
N SER A 294 2.48 1.49 5.80
CA SER A 294 3.63 2.40 5.62
C SER A 294 3.89 3.31 6.84
N PHE A 295 2.88 3.58 7.66
CA PHE A 295 3.00 4.39 8.88
C PHE A 295 3.90 3.74 9.97
N VAL A 296 4.14 2.43 9.92
CA VAL A 296 4.90 1.71 10.94
C VAL A 296 6.33 2.23 11.09
N PHE A 297 6.91 2.77 10.02
CA PHE A 297 8.25 3.39 10.06
C PHE A 297 8.29 4.63 10.97
N GLN A 298 7.20 5.39 11.04
CA GLN A 298 7.09 6.55 11.95
C GLN A 298 7.04 6.09 13.43
N ILE A 299 6.37 4.97 13.71
CA ILE A 299 6.39 4.34 15.06
C ILE A 299 7.83 3.95 15.43
N GLN A 300 8.52 3.28 14.51
CA GLN A 300 9.89 2.82 14.73
C GLN A 300 10.88 3.97 15.00
N ASP A 301 10.71 5.12 14.35
CA ASP A 301 11.53 6.29 14.60
C ASP A 301 11.46 6.76 16.06
N GLY A 302 10.30 6.65 16.69
CA GLY A 302 10.12 6.89 18.13
C GLY A 302 10.83 5.86 19.03
N LEU A 303 11.10 4.66 18.52
CA LEU A 303 11.69 3.55 19.26
C LEU A 303 13.20 3.35 18.99
N ARG A 304 13.85 4.19 18.17
CA ARG A 304 15.26 4.04 17.79
C ARG A 304 16.26 3.91 18.95
N LYS A 305 15.89 4.39 20.13
CA LYS A 305 16.71 4.27 21.35
C LYS A 305 16.63 2.89 22.02
N ARG A 306 15.67 2.08 21.62
CA ARG A 306 15.44 0.72 22.12
C ARG A 306 16.15 -0.27 21.20
N THR A 307 17.45 -0.45 21.39
CA THR A 307 18.30 -1.25 20.49
C THR A 307 17.87 -2.71 20.41
N GLU A 308 17.27 -3.23 21.49
CA GLU A 308 16.73 -4.60 21.57
C GLU A 308 15.57 -4.88 20.59
N LEU A 309 14.93 -3.82 20.04
CA LEU A 309 13.83 -3.94 19.07
C LEU A 309 14.30 -4.00 17.61
N PHE A 310 15.59 -3.85 17.36
CA PHE A 310 16.19 -3.77 16.03
C PHE A 310 17.37 -4.74 15.91
N TYR A 311 17.66 -5.14 14.67
CA TYR A 311 18.92 -5.81 14.40
C TYR A 311 20.11 -4.89 14.67
N GLU A 312 21.19 -5.48 15.15
CA GLU A 312 22.45 -4.77 15.25
C GLU A 312 22.90 -4.24 13.88
N LYS A 313 23.23 -2.97 13.85
CA LYS A 313 23.64 -2.30 12.60
C LYS A 313 24.97 -2.89 12.11
N ARG A 314 24.90 -3.63 11.02
CA ARG A 314 26.09 -4.13 10.31
C ARG A 314 26.73 -3.03 9.48
N ILE A 315 28.03 -2.82 9.66
CA ILE A 315 28.79 -1.85 8.88
C ILE A 315 29.47 -2.60 7.73
N PRO A 316 29.21 -2.21 6.45
CA PRO A 316 29.87 -2.82 5.31
C PRO A 316 31.39 -2.72 5.43
N GLN A 317 32.09 -3.82 5.19
CA GLN A 317 33.53 -3.92 5.31
C GLN A 317 34.23 -3.40 4.03
N LYS A 318 35.49 -3.02 4.14
CA LYS A 318 36.27 -2.70 2.95
C LYS A 318 36.54 -3.99 2.16
N SER A 319 36.33 -3.94 0.85
CA SER A 319 36.68 -5.10 0.00
C SER A 319 38.19 -5.28 -0.07
N PRO A 320 38.70 -6.50 0.16
CA PRO A 320 40.13 -6.80 0.01
C PRO A 320 40.59 -6.78 -1.45
N LEU A 321 39.69 -6.77 -2.39
CA LEU A 321 39.95 -6.79 -3.83
C LEU A 321 40.25 -5.40 -4.41
N PHE A 322 40.02 -4.35 -3.65
CA PHE A 322 40.23 -2.97 -4.07
C PHE A 322 41.36 -2.31 -3.31
N ASN A 323 42.31 -1.68 -4.06
CA ASN A 323 43.33 -0.81 -3.50
C ASN A 323 42.78 0.60 -3.31
N SER A 324 42.78 1.11 -2.07
CA SER A 324 42.26 2.44 -1.75
C SER A 324 43.13 3.60 -2.28
N HIS A 325 44.35 3.30 -2.76
CA HIS A 325 45.31 4.29 -3.25
C HIS A 325 45.35 4.38 -4.78
N GLU A 326 44.57 3.60 -5.48
CA GLU A 326 44.49 3.57 -6.94
C GLU A 326 43.05 3.85 -7.40
N PRO A 327 42.84 4.71 -8.43
CA PRO A 327 41.50 4.96 -8.97
C PRO A 327 40.79 3.67 -9.35
N ILE A 328 39.52 3.56 -9.04
CA ILE A 328 38.74 2.33 -9.26
C ILE A 328 38.66 1.99 -10.74
N LEU A 329 38.46 2.99 -11.60
CA LEU A 329 38.38 2.77 -13.05
C LEU A 329 39.68 2.13 -13.59
N ASP A 330 40.84 2.55 -13.10
CA ASP A 330 42.14 1.96 -13.50
C ASP A 330 42.28 0.52 -13.05
N GLN A 331 41.72 0.19 -11.88
CA GLN A 331 41.71 -1.19 -11.36
C GLN A 331 40.78 -2.09 -12.16
N ILE A 332 39.61 -1.57 -12.57
CA ILE A 332 38.64 -2.32 -13.39
C ILE A 332 39.19 -2.52 -14.81
N ALA A 333 39.86 -1.52 -15.38
CA ALA A 333 40.47 -1.63 -16.70
C ALA A 333 41.58 -2.70 -16.75
N LYS A 334 42.25 -2.97 -15.62
CA LYS A 334 43.31 -4.01 -15.51
C LYS A 334 42.73 -5.41 -15.28
N LYS A 335 41.64 -5.53 -14.55
CA LYS A 335 41.07 -6.82 -14.16
C LYS A 335 39.64 -6.67 -13.65
N ASP A 336 38.78 -7.62 -13.97
CA ASP A 336 37.42 -7.72 -13.38
C ASP A 336 37.47 -7.70 -11.86
N ARG A 337 36.55 -6.96 -11.26
CA ARG A 337 36.42 -6.82 -9.82
C ARG A 337 35.06 -7.32 -9.36
N PHE A 338 35.08 -8.08 -8.28
CA PHE A 338 33.88 -8.57 -7.62
C PHE A 338 33.67 -7.80 -6.31
N LEU A 339 32.41 -7.43 -6.04
CA LEU A 339 31.98 -6.77 -4.80
C LEU A 339 30.77 -7.51 -4.24
N SER A 340 30.89 -7.95 -2.98
CA SER A 340 29.79 -8.63 -2.28
C SER A 340 28.91 -7.59 -1.55
N TYR A 341 28.07 -6.88 -2.28
CA TYR A 341 27.12 -5.95 -1.70
C TYR A 341 25.94 -6.70 -1.04
N PRO A 342 25.44 -6.27 0.14
CA PRO A 342 25.80 -5.08 0.95
C PRO A 342 26.90 -5.33 2.00
N TYR A 343 27.54 -6.47 2.02
CA TYR A 343 28.55 -6.84 3.03
C TYR A 343 29.85 -6.07 2.84
N GLU A 344 30.22 -5.79 1.61
CA GLU A 344 31.34 -4.91 1.26
C GLU A 344 30.84 -3.53 0.87
N SER A 345 31.65 -2.49 1.20
CA SER A 345 31.27 -1.09 1.02
C SER A 345 31.28 -0.68 -0.45
N ILE A 346 30.13 -0.22 -0.95
CA ILE A 346 29.97 0.35 -2.29
C ILE A 346 30.48 1.81 -2.40
N LYS A 347 30.80 2.46 -1.27
CA LYS A 347 31.22 3.88 -1.25
C LYS A 347 32.30 4.24 -2.27
N PRO A 348 33.37 3.43 -2.48
CA PRO A 348 34.39 3.77 -3.47
C PRO A 348 33.85 3.92 -4.89
N PHE A 349 32.86 3.10 -5.27
CA PHE A 349 32.20 3.20 -6.58
C PHE A 349 31.30 4.43 -6.69
N LEU A 350 30.49 4.68 -5.67
CA LEU A 350 29.61 5.85 -5.66
C LEU A 350 30.42 7.15 -5.74
N THR A 351 31.55 7.23 -5.02
CA THR A 351 32.45 8.39 -5.08
C THR A 351 33.01 8.56 -6.48
N CYS A 352 33.47 7.48 -7.13
CA CYS A 352 33.97 7.53 -8.49
C CYS A 352 32.90 8.00 -9.50
N LEU A 353 31.68 7.48 -9.40
CA LEU A 353 30.58 7.88 -10.29
C LEU A 353 30.19 9.35 -10.11
N LEU A 354 30.16 9.86 -8.89
CA LEU A 354 29.89 11.27 -8.61
C LEU A 354 30.96 12.18 -9.23
N TYR A 355 32.22 11.85 -9.06
CA TYR A 355 33.32 12.64 -9.66
C TYR A 355 33.31 12.58 -11.20
N THR A 356 32.86 11.51 -11.81
CA THR A 356 32.75 11.41 -13.28
C THR A 356 31.54 12.15 -13.83
N SER A 357 30.42 12.26 -13.07
CA SER A 357 29.27 13.04 -13.48
C SER A 357 29.51 14.55 -13.36
N ASP A 358 30.13 15.00 -12.28
CA ASP A 358 30.46 16.42 -12.08
C ASP A 358 31.49 16.93 -13.12
N ALA A 359 32.37 16.06 -13.63
CA ALA A 359 33.29 16.40 -14.71
C ALA A 359 32.63 16.47 -16.11
N ALA A 360 31.38 16.02 -16.24
CA ALA A 360 30.64 16.11 -17.49
C ALA A 360 29.78 17.38 -17.60
N ASP A 361 29.60 18.12 -16.48
CA ASP A 361 28.82 19.37 -16.41
C ASP A 361 29.72 20.61 -16.48
N GLU A 362 31.08 20.48 -16.56
CA GLU A 362 32.04 21.49 -16.92
C GLU A 362 32.45 21.36 -18.41
#